data_6ea63ae26bba394677c3e9ee7d2e3134
#
_entry.id   6ea63ae26bba394677c3e9ee7d2e3134
#
_cell.length_a   1.000
_cell.length_b   1.000
_cell.length_c   1.000
_cell.angle_alpha   90.00
_cell.angle_beta   90.00
_cell.angle_gamma   90.00
#
_symmetry.space_group_name_H-M   'P 1'
#
loop_
_entity.id
_entity.type
_entity.pdbx_description
1 polymer ?
#
loop_
_entity_poly.entity_id
_entity_poly.type
_entity_poly.pdbx_seq_one_letter_code
_entity_poly.pdbx_strand_id
1 'polypeptide(L)'
;MILEKKIVIVSGIGPGLGQELAYGAAREGAKLVIAARSTELLNKLQDEITQSGSEVVAIPCDITKPEDCENLVNKTIKKYGRIDALINSAYRAGDFKEICDSDFTDWQETMNTNFFGTMNLTMATVKKMESNKSAAIVMINSLITKKPLPT
;
A
#
# COMPACT_ATOMS: atom_id res chain seq x y z
N MET A 1 6.24 22.10 0.31
CA MET A 1 6.01 20.64 0.30
C MET A 1 4.78 20.34 1.14
N ILE A 2 3.76 19.76 0.53
CA ILE A 2 2.45 19.53 1.21
C ILE A 2 2.46 18.37 2.21
N LEU A 3 3.44 17.46 2.13
CA LEU A 3 3.58 16.32 3.02
C LEU A 3 4.78 16.45 3.98
N GLU A 4 5.30 17.66 4.15
CA GLU A 4 6.46 17.89 5.01
C GLU A 4 6.23 17.33 6.42
N LYS A 5 7.16 16.48 6.89
CA LYS A 5 7.10 15.78 8.19
C LYS A 5 5.90 14.83 8.39
N LYS A 6 5.09 14.58 7.37
CA LYS A 6 4.01 13.59 7.45
C LYS A 6 4.56 12.18 7.31
N ILE A 7 4.02 11.26 8.10
CA ILE A 7 4.36 9.84 8.04
C ILE A 7 3.36 9.16 7.13
N VAL A 8 3.85 8.68 5.97
CA VAL A 8 3.00 8.10 4.92
C VAL A 8 3.39 6.64 4.68
N ILE A 9 2.43 5.75 4.80
CA ILE A 9 2.57 4.34 4.39
C ILE A 9 2.06 4.21 2.96
N VAL A 10 2.87 3.63 2.06
CA VAL A 10 2.48 3.24 0.71
C VAL A 10 2.56 1.73 0.59
N SER A 11 1.40 1.09 0.53
CA SER A 11 1.27 -0.37 0.35
C SER A 11 1.07 -0.71 -1.11
N GLY A 12 1.67 -1.80 -1.57
CA GLY A 12 1.57 -2.26 -2.95
C GLY A 12 2.60 -1.61 -3.87
N ILE A 13 3.84 -1.54 -3.37
CA ILE A 13 4.98 -1.16 -4.22
C ILE A 13 5.17 -2.20 -5.30
N GLY A 14 5.06 -1.74 -6.53
CA GLY A 14 5.28 -2.50 -7.74
C GLY A 14 5.71 -1.57 -8.86
N PRO A 15 6.19 -2.10 -10.00
CA PRO A 15 6.50 -1.27 -11.17
C PRO A 15 5.22 -0.55 -11.63
N GLY A 16 5.27 0.78 -11.68
CA GLY A 16 4.15 1.65 -12.04
C GLY A 16 3.60 2.44 -10.86
N LEU A 17 2.28 2.44 -10.65
CA LEU A 17 1.61 3.40 -9.77
C LEU A 17 2.14 3.41 -8.32
N GLY A 18 2.35 2.25 -7.70
CA GLY A 18 2.82 2.19 -6.32
C GLY A 18 4.20 2.84 -6.12
N GLN A 19 5.11 2.63 -7.05
CA GLN A 19 6.43 3.26 -7.07
C GLN A 19 6.33 4.78 -7.29
N GLU A 20 5.49 5.22 -8.24
CA GLU A 20 5.28 6.65 -8.52
C GLU A 20 4.63 7.39 -7.34
N LEU A 21 3.71 6.75 -6.63
CA LEU A 21 3.12 7.30 -5.40
C LEU A 21 4.18 7.49 -4.30
N ALA A 22 5.12 6.53 -4.16
CA ALA A 22 6.22 6.65 -3.21
C ALA A 22 7.16 7.80 -3.58
N TYR A 23 7.57 7.91 -4.85
CA TYR A 23 8.38 9.04 -5.31
C TYR A 23 7.67 10.38 -5.15
N GLY A 24 6.38 10.43 -5.49
CA GLY A 24 5.58 11.65 -5.33
C GLY A 24 5.52 12.11 -3.87
N ALA A 25 5.25 11.19 -2.95
CA ALA A 25 5.21 11.49 -1.52
C ALA A 25 6.60 11.90 -0.98
N ALA A 26 7.69 11.27 -1.45
CA ALA A 26 9.06 11.65 -1.09
C ALA A 26 9.37 13.09 -1.54
N ARG A 27 9.08 13.44 -2.79
CA ARG A 27 9.27 14.80 -3.32
C ARG A 27 8.49 15.85 -2.55
N GLU A 28 7.35 15.47 -1.97
CA GLU A 28 6.52 16.37 -1.13
C GLU A 28 6.95 16.39 0.35
N GLY A 29 8.08 15.76 0.70
CA GLY A 29 8.70 15.85 2.03
C GLY A 29 8.14 14.87 3.06
N ALA A 30 7.44 13.81 2.63
CA ALA A 30 6.98 12.78 3.54
C ALA A 30 8.16 11.93 4.06
N LYS A 31 8.02 11.46 5.31
CA LYS A 31 8.77 10.32 5.81
C LYS A 31 8.00 9.06 5.42
N LEU A 32 8.63 8.21 4.63
CA LEU A 32 7.95 7.11 3.96
C LEU A 32 8.14 5.76 4.67
N VAL A 33 7.08 4.97 4.64
CA VAL A 33 7.13 3.54 4.84
C VAL A 33 6.57 2.88 3.59
N ILE A 34 7.39 2.11 2.90
CA ILE A 34 7.01 1.40 1.69
C ILE A 34 6.84 -0.08 1.97
N ALA A 35 5.77 -0.68 1.43
CA ALA A 35 5.40 -2.05 1.73
C ALA A 35 4.99 -2.84 0.49
N ALA A 36 5.54 -4.04 0.35
CA ALA A 36 5.21 -5.04 -0.67
C ALA A 36 5.70 -6.42 -0.24
N ARG A 37 5.36 -7.45 -1.01
CA ARG A 37 5.86 -8.82 -0.79
C ARG A 37 7.32 -8.99 -1.24
N SER A 38 7.72 -8.35 -2.34
CA SER A 38 9.06 -8.45 -2.92
C SER A 38 10.06 -7.59 -2.15
N THR A 39 10.94 -8.24 -1.41
CA THR A 39 12.02 -7.58 -0.66
C THR A 39 13.04 -6.91 -1.60
N GLU A 40 13.34 -7.54 -2.73
CA GLU A 40 14.29 -7.01 -3.72
C GLU A 40 13.82 -5.66 -4.27
N LEU A 41 12.55 -5.59 -4.70
CA LEU A 41 11.96 -4.35 -5.21
C LEU A 41 11.90 -3.25 -4.15
N LEU A 42 11.56 -3.63 -2.91
CA LEU A 42 11.53 -2.68 -1.80
C LEU A 42 12.91 -2.10 -1.49
N ASN A 43 13.95 -2.94 -1.45
CA ASN A 43 15.32 -2.49 -1.17
C ASN A 43 15.80 -1.54 -2.26
N LYS A 44 15.59 -1.90 -3.53
CA LYS A 44 15.94 -1.03 -4.66
C LYS A 44 15.29 0.35 -4.55
N LEU A 45 13.97 0.37 -4.32
CA LEU A 45 13.23 1.64 -4.20
C LEU A 45 13.66 2.44 -2.96
N GLN A 46 13.94 1.76 -1.85
CA GLN A 46 14.46 2.41 -0.65
C GLN A 46 15.80 3.10 -0.93
N ASP A 47 16.73 2.43 -1.63
CA ASP A 47 18.02 2.99 -1.98
C ASP A 47 17.88 4.23 -2.87
N GLU A 48 17.04 4.16 -3.90
CA GLU A 48 16.76 5.27 -4.82
C GLU A 48 16.17 6.49 -4.10
N ILE A 49 15.17 6.28 -3.23
CA ILE A 49 14.55 7.35 -2.46
C ILE A 49 15.53 7.94 -1.43
N THR A 50 16.36 7.10 -0.80
CA THR A 50 17.38 7.55 0.16
C THR A 50 18.44 8.39 -0.54
N GLN A 51 18.89 7.99 -1.73
CA GLN A 51 19.85 8.75 -2.53
C GLN A 51 19.30 10.12 -2.96
N SER A 52 17.99 10.26 -3.11
CA SER A 52 17.35 11.55 -3.37
C SER A 52 17.28 12.47 -2.14
N GLY A 53 17.76 12.02 -0.97
CA GLY A 53 17.76 12.78 0.28
C GLY A 53 16.47 12.65 1.10
N SER A 54 15.57 11.73 0.73
CA SER A 54 14.31 11.51 1.45
C SER A 54 14.41 10.37 2.47
N GLU A 55 13.67 10.48 3.58
CA GLU A 55 13.62 9.45 4.61
C GLU A 55 12.60 8.36 4.26
N VAL A 56 13.07 7.12 4.14
CA VAL A 56 12.24 5.97 3.77
C VAL A 56 12.62 4.71 4.56
N VAL A 57 11.65 3.85 4.79
CA VAL A 57 11.83 2.50 5.36
C VAL A 57 11.05 1.50 4.53
N ALA A 58 11.71 0.43 4.13
CA ALA A 58 11.10 -0.72 3.49
C ALA A 58 10.70 -1.77 4.52
N ILE A 59 9.46 -2.20 4.48
CA ILE A 59 8.94 -3.26 5.36
C ILE A 59 8.21 -4.29 4.49
N PRO A 60 8.72 -5.52 4.37
CA PRO A 60 8.00 -6.60 3.70
C PRO A 60 6.65 -6.85 4.37
N CYS A 61 5.60 -6.93 3.55
CA CYS A 61 4.23 -7.13 4.02
C CYS A 61 3.39 -7.81 2.94
N ASP A 62 2.79 -8.93 3.28
CA ASP A 62 1.69 -9.52 2.53
C ASP A 62 0.38 -9.09 3.18
N ILE A 63 -0.36 -8.21 2.52
CA ILE A 63 -1.61 -7.66 3.08
C ILE A 63 -2.71 -8.71 3.28
N THR A 64 -2.60 -9.89 2.65
CA THR A 64 -3.54 -11.00 2.89
C THR A 64 -3.33 -11.65 4.26
N LYS A 65 -2.22 -11.33 4.94
CA LYS A 65 -1.87 -11.81 6.26
C LYS A 65 -2.05 -10.72 7.31
N PRO A 66 -3.05 -10.82 8.19
CA PRO A 66 -3.28 -9.81 9.23
C PRO A 66 -2.05 -9.53 10.11
N GLU A 67 -1.28 -10.56 10.42
CA GLU A 67 -0.05 -10.46 11.22
C GLU A 67 1.03 -9.61 10.55
N ASP A 68 1.17 -9.69 9.22
CA ASP A 68 2.11 -8.83 8.47
C ASP A 68 1.66 -7.37 8.50
N CYS A 69 0.35 -7.13 8.37
CA CYS A 69 -0.23 -5.79 8.45
C CYS A 69 0.00 -5.17 9.84
N GLU A 70 -0.22 -5.93 10.91
CA GLU A 70 0.04 -5.47 12.27
C GLU A 70 1.52 -5.19 12.51
N ASN A 71 2.41 -6.04 12.01
CA ASN A 71 3.86 -5.85 12.09
C ASN A 71 4.31 -4.57 11.36
N LEU A 72 3.81 -4.32 10.14
CA LEU A 72 4.06 -3.11 9.37
C LEU A 72 3.68 -1.86 10.17
N VAL A 73 2.46 -1.83 10.69
CA VAL A 73 1.91 -0.70 11.46
C VAL A 73 2.69 -0.51 12.77
N ASN A 74 2.96 -1.58 13.51
CA ASN A 74 3.70 -1.49 14.77
C ASN A 74 5.14 -1.01 14.56
N LYS A 75 5.83 -1.46 13.50
CA LYS A 75 7.18 -0.96 13.15
C LYS A 75 7.14 0.51 12.77
N THR A 76 6.11 0.96 12.05
CA THR A 76 5.91 2.37 11.70
C THR A 76 5.74 3.23 12.95
N ILE A 77 4.86 2.81 13.86
CA ILE A 77 4.64 3.51 15.13
C ILE A 77 5.90 3.51 16.00
N LYS A 78 6.60 2.39 16.10
CA LYS A 78 7.86 2.31 16.87
C LYS A 78 8.92 3.29 16.36
N LYS A 79 9.00 3.48 15.03
CA LYS A 79 9.99 4.38 14.41
C LYS A 79 9.58 5.85 14.45
N TYR A 80 8.32 6.15 14.18
CA TYR A 80 7.87 7.52 13.94
C TYR A 80 6.85 8.06 14.95
N GLY A 81 6.30 7.21 15.80
CA GLY A 81 5.33 7.57 16.85
C GLY A 81 3.89 7.79 16.35
N ARG A 82 3.69 7.93 15.03
CA ARG A 82 2.38 8.24 14.42
C ARG A 82 2.29 7.77 12.97
N ILE A 83 1.08 7.79 12.43
CA ILE A 83 0.80 7.60 11.01
C ILE A 83 -0.14 8.73 10.57
N ASP A 84 0.23 9.44 9.51
CA ASP A 84 -0.59 10.54 8.97
C ASP A 84 -1.38 10.13 7.74
N ALA A 85 -0.84 9.22 6.92
CA ALA A 85 -1.57 8.71 5.77
C ALA A 85 -1.24 7.25 5.46
N LEU A 86 -2.24 6.56 4.93
CA LEU A 86 -2.13 5.23 4.32
C LEU A 86 -2.59 5.32 2.87
N ILE A 87 -1.76 4.86 1.94
CA ILE A 87 -2.11 4.68 0.53
C ILE A 87 -2.16 3.20 0.24
N ASN A 88 -3.37 2.68 0.01
CA ASN A 88 -3.61 1.30 -0.41
C ASN A 88 -3.55 1.22 -1.94
N SER A 89 -2.45 0.69 -2.47
CA SER A 89 -2.21 0.49 -3.91
C SER A 89 -1.90 -0.95 -4.28
N ALA A 90 -1.95 -1.87 -3.32
CA ALA A 90 -1.76 -3.29 -3.60
C ALA A 90 -2.92 -3.83 -4.47
N TYR A 91 -2.56 -4.55 -5.53
CA TYR A 91 -3.50 -5.04 -6.51
C TYR A 91 -3.06 -6.38 -7.12
N ARG A 92 -4.03 -7.26 -7.33
CA ARG A 92 -3.91 -8.49 -8.12
C ARG A 92 -4.90 -8.41 -9.28
N ALA A 93 -4.41 -8.51 -10.51
CA ALA A 93 -5.25 -8.38 -11.72
C ALA A 93 -6.28 -9.51 -11.86
N GLY A 94 -5.90 -10.73 -11.45
CA GLY A 94 -6.67 -11.92 -11.79
C GLY A 94 -6.53 -12.30 -13.26
N ASP A 95 -7.20 -13.36 -13.67
CA ASP A 95 -7.26 -13.79 -15.06
C ASP A 95 -8.39 -13.07 -15.80
N PHE A 96 -8.08 -12.51 -16.97
CA PHE A 96 -9.07 -11.92 -17.87
C PHE A 96 -9.64 -13.00 -18.80
N LYS A 97 -10.59 -13.78 -18.31
CA LYS A 97 -11.27 -14.85 -19.04
C LYS A 97 -12.78 -14.64 -19.03
N GLU A 98 -13.47 -15.24 -19.97
CA GLU A 98 -14.92 -15.34 -19.91
C GLU A 98 -15.34 -16.15 -18.68
N ILE A 99 -16.54 -15.89 -18.15
CA ILE A 99 -17.01 -16.50 -16.90
C ILE A 99 -17.03 -18.04 -16.95
N CYS A 100 -17.33 -18.63 -18.11
CA CYS A 100 -17.35 -20.07 -18.34
C CYS A 100 -15.95 -20.73 -18.28
N ASP A 101 -14.90 -19.94 -18.55
CA ASP A 101 -13.51 -20.39 -18.58
C ASP A 101 -12.70 -19.91 -17.36
N SER A 102 -13.36 -19.20 -16.44
CA SER A 102 -12.72 -18.64 -15.26
C SER A 102 -12.53 -19.66 -14.14
N ASP A 103 -11.43 -19.55 -13.41
CA ASP A 103 -11.20 -20.35 -12.22
C ASP A 103 -11.73 -19.60 -10.97
N PHE A 104 -12.61 -20.26 -10.24
CA PHE A 104 -13.16 -19.73 -8.99
C PHE A 104 -12.05 -19.46 -7.94
N THR A 105 -11.00 -20.25 -7.94
CA THR A 105 -9.82 -20.03 -7.05
C THR A 105 -9.14 -18.70 -7.35
N ASP A 106 -9.01 -18.34 -8.64
CA ASP A 106 -8.44 -17.04 -9.04
C ASP A 106 -9.28 -15.86 -8.54
N TRP A 107 -10.60 -15.99 -8.59
CA TRP A 107 -11.51 -14.98 -8.05
C TRP A 107 -11.36 -14.84 -6.53
N GLN A 108 -11.28 -15.96 -5.80
CA GLN A 108 -11.07 -15.94 -4.36
C GLN A 108 -9.74 -15.25 -3.98
N GLU A 109 -8.65 -15.57 -4.68
CA GLU A 109 -7.35 -14.94 -4.46
C GLU A 109 -7.37 -13.45 -4.81
N THR A 110 -8.07 -13.08 -5.88
CA THR A 110 -8.25 -11.69 -6.29
C THR A 110 -9.02 -10.90 -5.23
N MET A 111 -10.13 -11.44 -4.73
CA MET A 111 -10.88 -10.84 -3.61
C MET A 111 -10.06 -10.80 -2.33
N ASN A 112 -9.32 -11.87 -2.03
CA ASN A 112 -8.47 -11.94 -0.84
C ASN A 112 -7.41 -10.84 -0.85
N THR A 113 -6.81 -10.56 -2.01
CA THR A 113 -5.83 -9.47 -2.12
C THR A 113 -6.50 -8.10 -2.16
N ASN A 114 -7.43 -7.88 -3.11
CA ASN A 114 -7.91 -6.54 -3.43
C ASN A 114 -8.89 -5.98 -2.40
N PHE A 115 -9.67 -6.86 -1.77
CA PHE A 115 -10.65 -6.45 -0.76
C PHE A 115 -10.19 -6.79 0.67
N PHE A 116 -10.07 -8.06 1.01
CA PHE A 116 -9.77 -8.45 2.39
C PHE A 116 -8.39 -8.00 2.83
N GLY A 117 -7.37 -8.12 1.97
CA GLY A 117 -6.01 -7.65 2.26
C GLY A 117 -5.96 -6.14 2.46
N THR A 118 -6.61 -5.38 1.59
CA THR A 118 -6.75 -3.92 1.74
C THR A 118 -7.43 -3.55 3.07
N MET A 119 -8.48 -4.29 3.45
CA MET A 119 -9.17 -4.08 4.73
C MET A 119 -8.32 -4.46 5.93
N ASN A 120 -7.55 -5.57 5.88
CA ASN A 120 -6.63 -5.96 6.96
C ASN A 120 -5.67 -4.81 7.30
N LEU A 121 -4.99 -4.26 6.29
CA LEU A 121 -4.04 -3.17 6.51
C LEU A 121 -4.75 -1.88 6.96
N THR A 122 -5.90 -1.58 6.37
CA THR A 122 -6.69 -0.40 6.76
C THR A 122 -7.10 -0.48 8.23
N MET A 123 -7.68 -1.60 8.67
CA MET A 123 -8.12 -1.78 10.06
C MET A 123 -6.97 -1.72 11.07
N ALA A 124 -5.82 -2.35 10.74
CA ALA A 124 -4.62 -2.26 11.57
C ALA A 124 -4.14 -0.81 11.72
N THR A 125 -4.19 -0.04 10.62
CA THR A 125 -3.72 1.35 10.58
C THR A 125 -4.67 2.31 11.30
N VAL A 126 -5.99 2.20 11.07
CA VAL A 126 -7.01 3.09 11.68
C VAL A 126 -6.92 3.07 13.20
N LYS A 127 -6.75 1.91 13.82
CA LYS A 127 -6.56 1.78 15.27
C LYS A 127 -5.42 2.64 15.82
N LYS A 128 -4.40 2.96 15.00
CA LYS A 128 -3.24 3.80 15.38
C LYS A 128 -3.38 5.25 14.92
N MET A 129 -4.37 5.55 14.09
CA MET A 129 -4.69 6.90 13.63
C MET A 129 -5.72 7.63 14.51
N GLU A 130 -6.42 6.95 15.41
CA GLU A 130 -7.54 7.50 16.21
C GLU A 130 -7.21 8.81 16.93
N SER A 131 -5.97 8.98 17.41
CA SER A 131 -5.50 10.21 18.05
C SER A 131 -5.13 11.32 17.05
N ASN A 132 -5.02 11.01 15.75
CA ASN A 132 -4.59 11.94 14.72
C ASN A 132 -5.78 12.43 13.89
N LYS A 133 -6.38 13.55 14.31
CA LYS A 133 -7.55 14.15 13.64
C LYS A 133 -7.32 14.59 12.17
N SER A 134 -6.08 14.63 11.71
CA SER A 134 -5.71 14.99 10.34
C SER A 134 -5.23 13.81 9.51
N ALA A 135 -5.44 12.57 9.96
CA ALA A 135 -5.05 11.38 9.24
C ALA A 135 -5.93 11.15 8.01
N ALA A 136 -5.34 10.57 6.95
CA ALA A 136 -6.01 10.30 5.69
C ALA A 136 -5.76 8.87 5.21
N ILE A 137 -6.76 8.27 4.56
CA ILE A 137 -6.64 6.98 3.89
C ILE A 137 -7.02 7.15 2.43
N VAL A 138 -6.15 6.69 1.54
CA VAL A 138 -6.38 6.68 0.10
C VAL A 138 -6.56 5.23 -0.34
N MET A 139 -7.68 4.95 -1.00
CA MET A 139 -7.99 3.67 -1.63
C MET A 139 -7.84 3.82 -3.14
N ILE A 140 -6.83 3.16 -3.72
CA ILE A 140 -6.71 3.13 -5.17
C ILE A 140 -7.75 2.18 -5.74
N ASN A 141 -8.51 2.66 -6.70
CA ASN A 141 -9.56 1.89 -7.36
C ASN A 141 -9.43 2.05 -8.88
N SER A 142 -10.20 1.28 -9.63
CA SER A 142 -10.20 1.30 -11.10
C SER A 142 -11.52 1.84 -11.65
N LEU A 143 -11.44 2.50 -12.79
CA LEU A 143 -12.61 2.94 -13.54
C LEU A 143 -13.52 1.77 -13.95
N ILE A 144 -12.98 0.57 -14.09
CA ILE A 144 -13.73 -0.66 -14.42
C ILE A 144 -14.84 -0.96 -13.41
N THR A 145 -14.73 -0.49 -12.18
CA THR A 145 -15.80 -0.62 -11.16
C THR A 145 -17.04 0.22 -11.50
N LYS A 146 -16.90 1.24 -12.35
CA LYS A 146 -18.00 2.12 -12.82
C LYS A 146 -18.41 1.83 -14.25
N LYS A 147 -17.47 1.37 -15.06
CA LYS A 147 -17.68 1.02 -16.48
C LYS A 147 -17.06 -0.35 -16.74
N PRO A 148 -17.81 -1.45 -16.49
CA PRO A 148 -17.32 -2.78 -16.79
C PRO A 148 -16.91 -2.91 -18.25
N LEU A 149 -15.78 -3.57 -18.49
CA LEU A 149 -15.37 -3.94 -19.84
C LEU A 149 -16.18 -5.17 -20.26
N PRO A 150 -16.72 -5.20 -21.49
CA PRO A 150 -17.30 -6.42 -22.01
C PRO A 150 -16.19 -7.47 -22.17
N THR A 151 -16.37 -8.60 -21.57
CA THR A 151 -15.54 -9.80 -21.71
C THR A 151 -16.37 -10.90 -22.33
#